data_b0ab6e5fb74792414ac9330d2579879f
#
_entry.id   b0ab6e5fb74792414ac9330d2579879f
#
_cell.length_a   1.000
_cell.length_b   1.000
_cell.length_c   1.000
_cell.angle_alpha   90.00
_cell.angle_beta   90.00
_cell.angle_gamma   90.00
#
_symmetry.space_group_name_H-M   'P 1'
#
loop_
_entity.id
_entity.type
_entity.pdbx_description
1 polymer ?
#
loop_
_entity_poly.entity_id
_entity_poly.type
_entity_poly.pdbx_seq_one_letter_code
_entity_poly.pdbx_strand_id
1 'polypeptide(L)'
;MLGSVEMKPRERVLIIQNDQTENLGLYQRHLEERAISYHVVHAYRMREDDAYLPVGEFDAFIIGPTPISANTVEQHGFLRKEWRYLKEIVESGKPCLGVCCGGQMLARLLGAEVVSSPSKEVGGYEVRLTEAGRRDPLFKGFPETFPVYHWHTDMFKVPPGGEQLVEGDPCPIQAYGWRNVRGVIFHLEIDRREASRWADAYSAELVAVGKTREQVLEECAEREPEMRRLAYLLMDNFLGLGKGR
;
A
#
# COMPACT_ATOMS: atom_id res chain seq x y z
N MET A 1 -37.85 29.62 -2.87
CA MET A 1 -36.36 29.59 -2.61
C MET A 1 -35.95 28.15 -2.60
N LEU A 2 -35.33 27.70 -3.72
CA LEU A 2 -34.74 26.36 -3.82
C LEU A 2 -33.40 26.43 -3.10
N GLY A 3 -33.30 25.76 -1.94
CA GLY A 3 -32.03 25.66 -1.23
C GLY A 3 -30.99 24.96 -2.12
N SER A 4 -29.90 25.63 -2.38
CA SER A 4 -28.71 25.04 -3.00
C SER A 4 -28.26 23.91 -2.09
N VAL A 5 -28.39 22.65 -2.56
CA VAL A 5 -27.72 21.52 -1.94
C VAL A 5 -26.24 21.75 -2.19
N GLU A 6 -25.51 22.21 -1.17
CA GLU A 6 -24.07 22.21 -1.18
C GLU A 6 -23.61 20.74 -1.34
N MET A 7 -23.27 20.39 -2.57
CA MET A 7 -22.59 19.11 -2.80
C MET A 7 -21.26 19.17 -2.07
N LYS A 8 -21.07 18.34 -1.02
CA LYS A 8 -19.76 18.13 -0.41
C LYS A 8 -18.76 17.86 -1.56
N PRO A 9 -17.62 18.55 -1.57
CA PRO A 9 -16.58 18.27 -2.57
C PRO A 9 -16.29 16.76 -2.55
N ARG A 10 -16.32 16.14 -3.74
CA ARG A 10 -15.97 14.73 -3.89
C ARG A 10 -14.53 14.55 -3.46
N GLU A 11 -14.28 13.63 -2.55
CA GLU A 11 -12.94 13.22 -2.13
C GLU A 11 -12.08 12.88 -3.35
N ARG A 12 -10.88 13.46 -3.45
CA ARG A 12 -9.93 13.22 -4.54
C ARG A 12 -8.73 12.45 -4.01
N VAL A 13 -8.50 11.28 -4.54
CA VAL A 13 -7.36 10.42 -4.18
C VAL A 13 -6.29 10.49 -5.27
N LEU A 14 -5.04 10.68 -4.89
CA LEU A 14 -3.91 10.46 -5.78
C LEU A 14 -3.34 9.07 -5.56
N ILE A 15 -3.24 8.29 -6.62
CA ILE A 15 -2.53 7.01 -6.69
C ILE A 15 -1.20 7.25 -7.40
N ILE A 16 -0.10 6.91 -6.75
CA ILE A 16 1.22 6.84 -7.39
C ILE A 16 1.50 5.37 -7.69
N GLN A 17 1.47 5.02 -8.97
CA GLN A 17 1.79 3.69 -9.45
C GLN A 17 3.26 3.65 -9.88
N ASN A 18 4.06 2.80 -9.23
CA ASN A 18 5.51 2.74 -9.36
C ASN A 18 6.03 1.66 -10.29
N ASP A 19 5.14 0.76 -10.72
CA ASP A 19 5.48 -0.30 -11.66
C ASP A 19 4.33 -0.60 -12.62
N GLN A 20 4.65 -1.12 -13.80
CA GLN A 20 3.63 -1.45 -14.81
C GLN A 20 2.83 -2.71 -14.42
N THR A 21 3.45 -3.66 -13.77
CA THR A 21 2.87 -4.94 -13.36
C THR A 21 2.14 -4.83 -12.04
N GLU A 22 2.72 -4.07 -11.10
CA GLU A 22 2.23 -3.92 -9.73
C GLU A 22 1.27 -2.74 -9.61
N ASN A 23 0.02 -2.94 -9.99
CA ASN A 23 -1.05 -1.95 -9.80
C ASN A 23 -1.78 -2.15 -8.46
N LEU A 24 -2.69 -1.23 -8.13
CA LEU A 24 -3.45 -1.26 -6.87
C LEU A 24 -4.80 -2.01 -6.98
N GLY A 25 -5.00 -2.85 -7.98
CA GLY A 25 -6.05 -3.84 -8.12
C GLY A 25 -7.39 -3.52 -7.44
N LEU A 26 -7.70 -4.22 -6.37
CA LEU A 26 -8.97 -4.08 -5.63
C LEU A 26 -9.14 -2.71 -4.97
N TYR A 27 -8.05 -2.02 -4.58
CA TYR A 27 -8.15 -0.68 -4.00
C TYR A 27 -8.67 0.33 -5.04
N GLN A 28 -8.12 0.28 -6.25
CA GLN A 28 -8.61 1.14 -7.34
C GLN A 28 -10.05 0.80 -7.72
N ARG A 29 -10.39 -0.49 -7.82
CA ARG A 29 -11.75 -0.95 -8.08
C ARG A 29 -12.74 -0.44 -7.04
N HIS A 30 -12.36 -0.44 -5.75
CA HIS A 30 -13.20 0.10 -4.69
C HIS A 30 -13.51 1.60 -4.89
N LEU A 31 -12.50 2.40 -5.28
CA LEU A 31 -12.72 3.81 -5.60
C LEU A 31 -13.71 4.00 -6.76
N GLU A 32 -13.59 3.17 -7.80
CA GLU A 32 -14.50 3.16 -8.95
C GLU A 32 -15.93 2.82 -8.54
N GLU A 33 -16.13 1.73 -7.81
CA GLU A 33 -17.45 1.26 -7.34
C GLU A 33 -18.13 2.26 -6.39
N ARG A 34 -17.34 2.99 -5.58
CA ARG A 34 -17.83 4.06 -4.69
C ARG A 34 -17.98 5.41 -5.37
N ALA A 35 -17.67 5.52 -6.66
CA ALA A 35 -17.65 6.78 -7.42
C ALA A 35 -16.80 7.87 -6.74
N ILE A 36 -15.69 7.47 -6.08
CA ILE A 36 -14.70 8.36 -5.49
C ILE A 36 -13.78 8.85 -6.61
N SER A 37 -13.56 10.16 -6.65
CA SER A 37 -12.68 10.74 -7.66
C SER A 37 -11.21 10.39 -7.35
N TYR A 38 -10.49 9.88 -8.33
CA TYR A 38 -9.07 9.60 -8.17
C TYR A 38 -8.28 9.95 -9.44
N HIS A 39 -6.99 10.12 -9.27
CA HIS A 39 -6.03 10.31 -10.36
C HIS A 39 -4.88 9.32 -10.19
N VAL A 40 -4.44 8.69 -11.29
CA VAL A 40 -3.28 7.78 -11.28
C VAL A 40 -2.11 8.45 -11.97
N VAL A 41 -1.02 8.61 -11.22
CA VAL A 41 0.28 9.00 -11.78
C VAL A 41 1.11 7.73 -11.98
N HIS A 42 1.44 7.42 -13.23
CA HIS A 42 2.36 6.34 -13.57
C HIS A 42 3.80 6.83 -13.41
N ALA A 43 4.31 6.81 -12.17
CA ALA A 43 5.61 7.39 -11.83
C ALA A 43 6.76 6.76 -12.63
N TYR A 44 6.70 5.44 -12.88
CA TYR A 44 7.69 4.72 -13.69
C TYR A 44 7.79 5.20 -15.17
N ARG A 45 6.83 6.02 -15.64
CA ARG A 45 6.83 6.64 -16.98
C ARG A 45 7.24 8.11 -16.96
N MET A 46 7.36 8.70 -15.78
CA MET A 46 7.66 10.13 -15.64
C MET A 46 9.07 10.43 -16.15
N ARG A 47 9.16 11.47 -16.98
CA ARG A 47 10.43 12.04 -17.46
C ARG A 47 10.98 13.02 -16.42
N GLU A 48 12.22 13.42 -16.61
CA GLU A 48 12.88 14.35 -15.67
C GLU A 48 12.14 15.70 -15.52
N ASP A 49 11.59 16.20 -16.62
CA ASP A 49 10.87 17.48 -16.67
C ASP A 49 9.38 17.40 -16.27
N ASP A 50 8.81 16.19 -16.12
CA ASP A 50 7.43 16.05 -15.70
C ASP A 50 7.29 16.46 -14.22
N ALA A 51 6.17 17.06 -13.84
CA ALA A 51 5.87 17.42 -12.46
C ALA A 51 4.68 16.63 -11.92
N TYR A 52 4.71 16.36 -10.62
CA TYR A 52 3.51 15.90 -9.92
C TYR A 52 2.48 17.03 -9.82
N LEU A 53 1.22 16.67 -9.74
CA LEU A 53 0.16 17.62 -9.46
C LEU A 53 0.32 18.15 -8.01
N PRO A 54 -0.11 19.40 -7.74
CA PRO A 54 0.01 19.97 -6.40
C PRO A 54 -0.66 19.12 -5.33
N VAL A 55 0.01 18.87 -4.21
CA VAL A 55 -0.54 18.12 -3.05
C VAL A 55 -1.88 18.72 -2.58
N GLY A 56 -2.06 20.03 -2.74
CA GLY A 56 -3.30 20.72 -2.38
C GLY A 56 -4.56 20.24 -3.11
N GLU A 57 -4.40 19.62 -4.28
CA GLU A 57 -5.53 19.16 -5.11
C GLU A 57 -6.14 17.83 -4.64
N PHE A 58 -5.50 17.12 -3.71
CA PHE A 58 -5.93 15.80 -3.27
C PHE A 58 -6.21 15.78 -1.77
N ASP A 59 -7.08 14.90 -1.35
CA ASP A 59 -7.47 14.70 0.05
C ASP A 59 -6.75 13.51 0.69
N ALA A 60 -6.33 12.54 -0.11
CA ALA A 60 -5.62 11.34 0.32
C ALA A 60 -4.66 10.82 -0.77
N PHE A 61 -3.65 10.05 -0.36
CA PHE A 61 -2.59 9.54 -1.22
C PHE A 61 -2.37 8.05 -1.01
N ILE A 62 -2.21 7.30 -2.11
CA ILE A 62 -1.84 5.89 -2.07
C ILE A 62 -0.57 5.70 -2.90
N ILE A 63 0.46 5.16 -2.27
CA ILE A 63 1.78 4.92 -2.86
C ILE A 63 1.90 3.43 -3.15
N GLY A 64 1.95 3.10 -4.42
CA GLY A 64 1.97 1.71 -4.89
C GLY A 64 3.32 1.02 -4.74
N PRO A 65 3.32 -0.31 -4.93
CA PRO A 65 4.51 -1.14 -4.90
C PRO A 65 5.39 -0.97 -6.13
N THR A 66 6.60 -1.52 -6.06
CA THR A 66 7.55 -1.73 -7.16
C THR A 66 8.56 -2.80 -6.75
N PRO A 67 9.11 -3.61 -7.68
CA PRO A 67 10.17 -4.57 -7.37
C PRO A 67 11.51 -3.89 -7.05
N ILE A 68 11.63 -2.58 -7.24
CA ILE A 68 12.84 -1.83 -6.89
C ILE A 68 12.92 -1.69 -5.37
N SER A 69 14.08 -2.02 -4.78
CA SER A 69 14.29 -1.85 -3.33
C SER A 69 14.23 -0.36 -2.94
N ALA A 70 13.48 -0.07 -1.88
CA ALA A 70 13.43 1.27 -1.31
C ALA A 70 14.81 1.80 -0.89
N ASN A 71 15.81 0.93 -0.69
CA ASN A 71 17.18 1.29 -0.38
C ASN A 71 17.97 1.82 -1.59
N THR A 72 17.43 1.71 -2.80
CA THR A 72 18.08 2.15 -4.05
C THR A 72 17.36 3.31 -4.74
N VAL A 73 16.46 4.00 -4.04
CA VAL A 73 15.68 5.14 -4.56
C VAL A 73 16.56 6.16 -5.26
N GLU A 74 17.75 6.43 -4.72
CA GLU A 74 18.69 7.42 -5.25
C GLU A 74 19.27 7.03 -6.62
N GLN A 75 19.21 5.75 -6.99
CA GLN A 75 19.71 5.23 -8.26
C GLN A 75 18.69 5.35 -9.40
N HIS A 76 17.41 5.62 -9.08
CA HIS A 76 16.32 5.66 -10.04
C HIS A 76 15.73 7.07 -10.16
N GLY A 77 15.80 7.67 -11.37
CA GLY A 77 15.40 9.06 -11.59
C GLY A 77 13.97 9.37 -11.16
N PHE A 78 13.02 8.50 -11.52
CA PHE A 78 11.62 8.70 -11.17
C PHE A 78 11.37 8.56 -9.65
N LEU A 79 12.05 7.62 -8.96
CA LEU A 79 11.93 7.45 -7.51
C LEU A 79 12.57 8.61 -6.73
N ARG A 80 13.68 9.20 -7.23
CA ARG A 80 14.23 10.43 -6.62
C ARG A 80 13.24 11.60 -6.71
N LYS A 81 12.51 11.69 -7.82
CA LYS A 81 11.47 12.71 -8.00
C LYS A 81 10.31 12.45 -7.05
N GLU A 82 9.84 11.20 -7.01
CA GLU A 82 8.79 10.78 -6.11
C GLU A 82 9.16 11.03 -4.64
N TRP A 83 10.39 10.73 -4.25
CA TRP A 83 10.88 10.95 -2.88
C TRP A 83 10.68 12.40 -2.40
N ARG A 84 10.93 13.38 -3.28
CA ARG A 84 10.68 14.80 -2.96
C ARG A 84 9.19 15.07 -2.79
N TYR A 85 8.38 14.50 -3.66
CA TYR A 85 6.93 14.66 -3.59
C TYR A 85 6.31 13.95 -2.38
N LEU A 86 6.81 12.78 -2.01
CA LEU A 86 6.41 12.09 -0.77
C LEU A 86 6.67 12.94 0.48
N LYS A 87 7.76 13.71 0.49
CA LYS A 87 8.04 14.64 1.59
C LYS A 87 6.95 15.71 1.71
N GLU A 88 6.54 16.29 0.59
CA GLU A 88 5.44 17.28 0.56
C GLU A 88 4.12 16.64 1.03
N ILE A 89 3.83 15.41 0.61
CA ILE A 89 2.64 14.66 1.05
C ILE A 89 2.66 14.47 2.57
N VAL A 90 3.76 13.98 3.13
CA VAL A 90 3.89 13.77 4.58
C VAL A 90 3.77 15.08 5.36
N GLU A 91 4.42 16.15 4.90
CA GLU A 91 4.36 17.49 5.49
C GLU A 91 2.94 18.09 5.44
N SER A 92 2.13 17.74 4.44
CA SER A 92 0.73 18.18 4.32
C SER A 92 -0.17 17.67 5.44
N GLY A 93 0.23 16.59 6.12
CA GLY A 93 -0.57 15.94 7.16
C GLY A 93 -1.83 15.22 6.65
N LYS A 94 -2.00 15.08 5.35
CA LYS A 94 -3.13 14.36 4.74
C LYS A 94 -2.94 12.84 4.88
N PRO A 95 -4.03 12.04 4.85
CA PRO A 95 -3.93 10.59 4.84
C PRO A 95 -3.05 10.07 3.70
N CYS A 96 -2.11 9.19 4.05
CA CYS A 96 -1.20 8.56 3.10
C CYS A 96 -1.04 7.08 3.43
N LEU A 97 -1.33 6.21 2.46
CA LEU A 97 -1.16 4.76 2.55
C LEU A 97 -0.04 4.33 1.61
N GLY A 98 1.01 3.72 2.15
CA GLY A 98 2.06 3.06 1.38
C GLY A 98 1.87 1.54 1.38
N VAL A 99 1.91 0.95 0.19
CA VAL A 99 1.77 -0.50 -0.02
C VAL A 99 3.11 -1.08 -0.44
N CYS A 100 3.59 -2.09 0.26
CA CYS A 100 4.85 -2.78 0.05
C CYS A 100 6.03 -1.79 -0.06
N CYS A 101 6.68 -1.66 -1.21
CA CYS A 101 7.75 -0.68 -1.41
C CYS A 101 7.31 0.76 -1.12
N GLY A 102 6.07 1.15 -1.44
CA GLY A 102 5.52 2.45 -1.06
C GLY A 102 5.52 2.66 0.45
N GLY A 103 5.16 1.62 1.23
CA GLY A 103 5.27 1.64 2.70
C GLY A 103 6.72 1.73 3.18
N GLN A 104 7.64 1.04 2.52
CA GLN A 104 9.08 1.09 2.82
C GLN A 104 9.67 2.49 2.54
N MET A 105 9.31 3.11 1.42
CA MET A 105 9.75 4.47 1.09
C MET A 105 9.27 5.50 2.12
N LEU A 106 8.00 5.42 2.52
CA LEU A 106 7.46 6.28 3.56
C LEU A 106 8.14 6.04 4.92
N ALA A 107 8.41 4.78 5.29
CA ALA A 107 9.12 4.46 6.52
C ALA A 107 10.53 5.07 6.54
N ARG A 108 11.30 4.93 5.44
CA ARG A 108 12.62 5.58 5.28
C ARG A 108 12.54 7.10 5.38
N LEU A 109 11.56 7.69 4.74
CA LEU A 109 11.34 9.15 4.78
C LEU A 109 11.07 9.64 6.21
N LEU A 110 10.42 8.81 7.01
CA LEU A 110 10.12 9.07 8.43
C LEU A 110 11.27 8.68 9.38
N GLY A 111 12.43 8.27 8.83
CA GLY A 111 13.64 7.98 9.60
C GLY A 111 13.78 6.54 10.06
N ALA A 112 12.97 5.62 9.56
CA ALA A 112 13.15 4.19 9.79
C ALA A 112 14.14 3.56 8.80
N GLU A 113 14.70 2.41 9.17
CA GLU A 113 15.49 1.58 8.28
C GLU A 113 14.58 0.65 7.48
N VAL A 114 15.00 0.35 6.24
CA VAL A 114 14.49 -0.78 5.46
C VAL A 114 15.60 -1.83 5.42
N VAL A 115 15.28 -3.03 5.86
CA VAL A 115 16.22 -4.14 6.03
C VAL A 115 15.68 -5.39 5.36
N SER A 116 16.52 -6.38 5.11
CA SER A 116 16.04 -7.67 4.62
C SER A 116 15.13 -8.33 5.66
N SER A 117 14.00 -8.88 5.20
CA SER A 117 13.15 -9.75 6.01
C SER A 117 13.91 -11.02 6.41
N PRO A 118 13.57 -11.67 7.54
CA PRO A 118 14.17 -12.96 7.92
C PRO A 118 14.09 -14.02 6.83
N SER A 119 13.05 -13.99 6.01
CA SER A 119 12.95 -14.76 4.77
C SER A 119 12.15 -13.99 3.72
N LYS A 120 12.32 -14.37 2.45
CA LYS A 120 11.46 -13.89 1.38
C LYS A 120 10.07 -14.50 1.52
N GLU A 121 9.03 -13.68 1.46
CA GLU A 121 7.64 -14.12 1.50
C GLU A 121 6.99 -13.94 0.12
N VAL A 122 6.40 -15.04 -0.39
CA VAL A 122 5.69 -15.07 -1.68
C VAL A 122 4.47 -15.97 -1.54
N GLY A 123 3.29 -15.47 -1.92
CA GLY A 123 2.03 -16.21 -1.87
C GLY A 123 1.15 -15.84 -0.68
N GLY A 124 0.30 -16.77 -0.25
CA GLY A 124 -0.69 -16.57 0.81
C GLY A 124 -0.12 -16.78 2.21
N TYR A 125 -0.40 -15.84 3.11
CA TYR A 125 -0.01 -15.86 4.53
C TYR A 125 -1.16 -15.43 5.43
N GLU A 126 -0.95 -15.52 6.75
CA GLU A 126 -1.81 -14.92 7.76
C GLU A 126 -0.98 -13.95 8.61
N VAL A 127 -1.61 -12.84 8.97
CA VAL A 127 -1.03 -11.81 9.82
C VAL A 127 -1.96 -11.47 10.96
N ARG A 128 -1.43 -10.86 12.03
CA ARG A 128 -2.19 -10.59 13.25
C ARG A 128 -2.11 -9.11 13.64
N LEU A 129 -3.23 -8.55 14.09
CA LEU A 129 -3.27 -7.21 14.68
C LEU A 129 -2.53 -7.20 16.02
N THR A 130 -1.65 -6.22 16.19
CA THR A 130 -1.10 -5.88 17.51
C THR A 130 -2.17 -5.21 18.38
N GLU A 131 -1.87 -4.92 19.64
CA GLU A 131 -2.76 -4.11 20.48
C GLU A 131 -2.99 -2.71 19.90
N ALA A 132 -1.94 -2.08 19.35
CA ALA A 132 -2.05 -0.80 18.65
C ALA A 132 -2.89 -0.93 17.37
N GLY A 133 -2.70 -2.01 16.62
CA GLY A 133 -3.48 -2.28 15.40
C GLY A 133 -4.98 -2.42 15.66
N ARG A 134 -5.38 -3.05 16.76
CA ARG A 134 -6.79 -3.15 17.16
C ARG A 134 -7.44 -1.80 17.48
N ARG A 135 -6.64 -0.80 17.87
CA ARG A 135 -7.12 0.57 18.14
C ARG A 135 -6.99 1.49 16.95
N ASP A 136 -6.21 1.12 15.94
CA ASP A 136 -5.97 1.97 14.78
C ASP A 136 -7.21 2.05 13.87
N PRO A 137 -7.63 3.25 13.49
CA PRO A 137 -8.80 3.43 12.63
C PRO A 137 -8.70 2.69 11.29
N LEU A 138 -7.49 2.48 10.73
CA LEU A 138 -7.30 1.76 9.46
C LEU A 138 -7.80 0.32 9.55
N PHE A 139 -7.64 -0.34 10.71
CA PHE A 139 -8.00 -1.73 10.92
C PHE A 139 -9.34 -1.91 11.67
N LYS A 140 -10.14 -0.85 11.77
CA LYS A 140 -11.45 -0.94 12.39
C LYS A 140 -12.33 -1.98 11.68
N GLY A 141 -12.84 -2.95 12.44
CA GLY A 141 -13.68 -4.03 11.91
C GLY A 141 -12.91 -5.20 11.27
N PHE A 142 -11.59 -5.18 11.31
CA PHE A 142 -10.77 -6.33 10.94
C PHE A 142 -10.84 -7.41 12.02
N PRO A 143 -10.76 -8.72 11.64
CA PRO A 143 -10.53 -9.79 12.60
C PRO A 143 -9.11 -9.69 13.19
N GLU A 144 -8.88 -10.34 14.34
CA GLU A 144 -7.56 -10.33 14.99
C GLU A 144 -6.48 -10.93 14.10
N THR A 145 -6.79 -12.02 13.41
CA THR A 145 -5.93 -12.67 12.41
C THR A 145 -6.65 -12.66 11.06
N PHE A 146 -5.93 -12.36 10.00
CA PHE A 146 -6.52 -12.24 8.67
C PHE A 146 -5.56 -12.67 7.56
N PRO A 147 -6.11 -13.18 6.44
CA PRO A 147 -5.32 -13.59 5.30
C PRO A 147 -4.81 -12.39 4.50
N VAL A 148 -3.60 -12.54 3.99
CA VAL A 148 -2.94 -11.57 3.10
C VAL A 148 -2.19 -12.31 1.99
N TYR A 149 -1.76 -11.55 0.97
CA TYR A 149 -0.83 -12.01 -0.03
C TYR A 149 0.50 -11.27 0.11
N HIS A 150 1.61 -11.98 -0.06
CA HIS A 150 2.95 -11.42 0.02
C HIS A 150 3.72 -11.57 -1.28
N TRP A 151 4.59 -10.59 -1.55
CA TRP A 151 5.65 -10.68 -2.54
C TRP A 151 6.74 -9.69 -2.18
N HIS A 152 7.58 -10.02 -1.19
CA HIS A 152 8.62 -9.11 -0.74
C HIS A 152 9.85 -9.84 -0.17
N THR A 153 10.99 -9.14 -0.20
CA THR A 153 12.27 -9.58 0.37
C THR A 153 12.69 -8.67 1.50
N ASP A 154 12.44 -7.36 1.36
CA ASP A 154 12.78 -6.36 2.36
C ASP A 154 11.56 -6.06 3.27
N MET A 155 11.83 -5.60 4.49
CA MET A 155 10.84 -5.09 5.42
C MET A 155 11.27 -3.74 5.97
N PHE A 156 10.34 -2.93 6.41
CA PHE A 156 10.60 -1.69 7.15
C PHE A 156 10.72 -1.95 8.65
N LYS A 157 11.48 -1.11 9.35
CA LYS A 157 11.35 -0.92 10.79
C LYS A 157 10.22 0.08 11.07
N VAL A 158 9.70 0.10 12.29
CA VAL A 158 8.71 1.09 12.71
C VAL A 158 9.37 2.47 12.76
N PRO A 159 8.82 3.50 12.11
CA PRO A 159 9.37 4.85 12.18
C PRO A 159 9.41 5.40 13.62
N PRO A 160 10.41 6.24 13.96
CA PRO A 160 10.46 6.90 15.27
C PRO A 160 9.15 7.64 15.57
N GLY A 161 8.56 7.33 16.73
CA GLY A 161 7.26 7.87 17.15
C GLY A 161 6.04 7.24 16.46
N GLY A 162 6.23 6.19 15.69
CA GLY A 162 5.17 5.35 15.13
C GLY A 162 4.86 4.15 16.00
N GLU A 163 3.82 3.41 15.63
CA GLU A 163 3.38 2.17 16.28
C GLU A 163 3.34 1.02 15.27
N GLN A 164 3.73 -0.19 15.70
CA GLN A 164 3.51 -1.40 14.91
C GLN A 164 2.04 -1.80 15.01
N LEU A 165 1.39 -1.93 13.87
CA LEU A 165 -0.05 -2.21 13.82
C LEU A 165 -0.37 -3.67 13.52
N VAL A 166 0.47 -4.31 12.70
CA VAL A 166 0.29 -5.71 12.30
C VAL A 166 1.62 -6.43 12.42
N GLU A 167 1.56 -7.67 12.88
CA GLU A 167 2.70 -8.58 13.01
C GLU A 167 2.46 -9.86 12.20
N GLY A 168 3.54 -10.55 11.84
CA GLY A 168 3.52 -11.81 11.11
C GLY A 168 4.73 -12.67 11.41
N ASP A 169 4.79 -13.82 10.79
CA ASP A 169 5.89 -14.77 10.82
C ASP A 169 6.07 -15.35 9.42
N PRO A 170 7.28 -15.33 8.86
CA PRO A 170 8.59 -14.94 9.43
C PRO A 170 8.89 -13.42 9.48
N CYS A 171 8.18 -12.57 8.70
CA CYS A 171 8.37 -11.13 8.76
C CYS A 171 7.61 -10.53 9.95
N PRO A 172 8.31 -10.01 10.98
CA PRO A 172 7.65 -9.62 12.24
C PRO A 172 6.91 -8.29 12.17
N ILE A 173 7.21 -7.41 11.20
CA ILE A 173 6.59 -6.08 11.10
C ILE A 173 5.86 -5.98 9.77
N GLN A 174 4.55 -6.08 9.83
CA GLN A 174 3.68 -6.18 8.66
C GLN A 174 2.98 -4.85 8.32
N ALA A 175 2.74 -4.01 9.33
CA ALA A 175 2.21 -2.66 9.15
C ALA A 175 2.65 -1.74 10.29
N TYR A 176 2.73 -0.45 9.97
CA TYR A 176 2.96 0.61 10.95
C TYR A 176 2.00 1.79 10.73
N GLY A 177 1.81 2.57 11.80
CA GLY A 177 1.12 3.86 11.79
C GLY A 177 2.02 4.97 12.31
N TRP A 178 1.97 6.12 11.67
CA TRP A 178 2.63 7.34 12.10
C TRP A 178 1.75 8.54 11.73
N ARG A 179 1.17 9.22 12.72
CA ARG A 179 0.17 10.30 12.46
C ARG A 179 -0.88 9.83 11.44
N ASN A 180 -0.99 10.50 10.27
CA ASN A 180 -1.91 10.15 9.19
C ASN A 180 -1.27 9.25 8.10
N VAL A 181 -0.03 8.79 8.30
CA VAL A 181 0.65 7.85 7.41
C VAL A 181 0.45 6.41 7.90
N ARG A 182 0.14 5.51 6.99
CA ARG A 182 0.10 4.06 7.21
C ARG A 182 0.95 3.38 6.16
N GLY A 183 1.79 2.45 6.59
CA GLY A 183 2.54 1.57 5.70
C GLY A 183 2.15 0.13 5.97
N VAL A 184 1.80 -0.61 4.92
CA VAL A 184 1.58 -2.05 4.94
C VAL A 184 2.58 -2.71 4.03
N ILE A 185 3.09 -3.91 4.38
CA ILE A 185 4.01 -4.65 3.51
C ILE A 185 3.28 -5.73 2.71
N PHE A 186 2.16 -6.18 3.20
CA PHE A 186 1.28 -7.16 2.57
C PHE A 186 0.38 -6.52 1.51
N HIS A 187 -0.24 -7.39 0.72
CA HIS A 187 -1.16 -7.05 -0.35
C HIS A 187 -2.55 -7.62 -0.06
N LEU A 188 -3.54 -6.75 0.08
CA LEU A 188 -4.96 -7.08 0.07
C LEU A 188 -5.60 -6.71 -1.27
N GLU A 189 -4.93 -5.86 -2.05
CA GLU A 189 -5.41 -5.40 -3.36
C GLU A 189 -5.30 -6.44 -4.46
N ILE A 190 -4.61 -7.57 -4.21
CA ILE A 190 -4.36 -8.62 -5.19
C ILE A 190 -5.57 -9.55 -5.30
N ASP A 191 -6.02 -9.80 -6.53
CA ASP A 191 -6.88 -10.91 -6.89
C ASP A 191 -6.09 -11.98 -7.67
N ARG A 192 -6.74 -13.10 -8.00
CA ARG A 192 -6.10 -14.19 -8.74
C ARG A 192 -5.53 -13.75 -10.09
N ARG A 193 -6.12 -12.75 -10.73
CA ARG A 193 -5.64 -12.19 -12.01
C ARG A 193 -4.31 -11.46 -11.81
N GLU A 194 -4.23 -10.61 -10.78
CA GLU A 194 -2.99 -9.90 -10.45
C GLU A 194 -1.90 -10.89 -9.99
N ALA A 195 -2.24 -11.86 -9.14
CA ALA A 195 -1.31 -12.92 -8.72
C ALA A 195 -0.74 -13.70 -9.93
N SER A 196 -1.57 -13.97 -10.96
CA SER A 196 -1.12 -14.59 -12.20
C SER A 196 -0.09 -13.74 -12.94
N ARG A 197 -0.36 -12.44 -13.06
CA ARG A 197 0.58 -11.50 -13.73
C ARG A 197 1.91 -11.43 -13.00
N TRP A 198 1.90 -11.38 -11.67
CA TRP A 198 3.11 -11.37 -10.85
C TRP A 198 3.89 -12.68 -10.96
N ALA A 199 3.20 -13.82 -10.91
CA ALA A 199 3.82 -15.13 -11.07
C ALA A 199 4.50 -15.30 -12.44
N ASP A 200 3.93 -14.72 -13.50
CA ASP A 200 4.52 -14.72 -14.84
C ASP A 200 5.72 -13.75 -14.92
N ALA A 201 5.60 -12.54 -14.35
CA ALA A 201 6.65 -11.53 -14.39
C ALA A 201 7.86 -11.87 -13.50
N TYR A 202 7.61 -12.49 -12.34
CA TYR A 202 8.63 -12.76 -11.31
C TYR A 202 8.88 -14.26 -11.11
N SER A 203 8.78 -15.06 -12.17
CA SER A 203 8.92 -16.52 -12.11
C SER A 203 10.23 -17.01 -11.48
N ALA A 204 11.33 -16.28 -11.65
CA ALA A 204 12.60 -16.59 -11.01
C ALA A 204 12.53 -16.52 -9.47
N GLU A 205 11.66 -15.68 -8.93
CA GLU A 205 11.48 -15.53 -7.50
C GLU A 205 10.69 -16.71 -6.90
N LEU A 206 9.76 -17.29 -7.67
CA LEU A 206 9.06 -18.52 -7.28
C LEU A 206 10.04 -19.67 -7.09
N VAL A 207 10.98 -19.82 -8.02
CA VAL A 207 12.05 -20.84 -7.91
C VAL A 207 12.87 -20.62 -6.64
N ALA A 208 13.22 -19.37 -6.33
CA ALA A 208 14.01 -19.03 -5.15
C ALA A 208 13.34 -19.39 -3.82
N VAL A 209 11.99 -19.38 -3.75
CA VAL A 209 11.21 -19.77 -2.57
C VAL A 209 10.68 -21.20 -2.64
N GLY A 210 11.01 -21.96 -3.70
CA GLY A 210 10.58 -23.35 -3.88
C GLY A 210 9.08 -23.53 -4.13
N LYS A 211 8.41 -22.51 -4.70
CA LYS A 211 6.98 -22.54 -5.06
C LYS A 211 6.79 -22.61 -6.57
N THR A 212 5.70 -23.24 -6.99
CA THR A 212 5.24 -23.20 -8.38
C THR A 212 4.25 -22.05 -8.58
N ARG A 213 4.04 -21.70 -9.85
CA ARG A 213 3.00 -20.75 -10.26
C ARG A 213 1.61 -21.18 -9.77
N GLU A 214 1.29 -22.45 -9.97
CA GLU A 214 -0.01 -23.03 -9.60
C GLU A 214 -0.26 -22.90 -8.11
N GLN A 215 0.75 -23.20 -7.27
CA GLN A 215 0.64 -23.09 -5.81
C GLN A 215 0.31 -21.67 -5.37
N VAL A 216 1.01 -20.64 -5.88
CA VAL A 216 0.74 -19.26 -5.46
C VAL A 216 -0.60 -18.75 -5.96
N LEU A 217 -1.09 -19.24 -7.11
CA LEU A 217 -2.43 -18.90 -7.62
C LEU A 217 -3.54 -19.59 -6.81
N GLU A 218 -3.32 -20.82 -6.35
CA GLU A 218 -4.25 -21.54 -5.48
C GLU A 218 -4.32 -20.88 -4.11
N GLU A 219 -3.16 -20.58 -3.51
CA GLU A 219 -3.08 -19.83 -2.25
C GLU A 219 -3.79 -18.48 -2.31
N CYS A 220 -3.69 -17.76 -3.45
CA CYS A 220 -4.42 -16.52 -3.68
C CYS A 220 -5.92 -16.76 -3.79
N ALA A 221 -6.34 -17.73 -4.61
CA ALA A 221 -7.75 -18.02 -4.86
C ALA A 221 -8.53 -18.44 -3.60
N GLU A 222 -7.88 -19.21 -2.73
CA GLU A 222 -8.47 -19.61 -1.43
C GLU A 222 -8.72 -18.42 -0.50
N ARG A 223 -7.86 -17.41 -0.55
CA ARG A 223 -7.88 -16.23 0.33
C ARG A 223 -8.62 -15.04 -0.28
N GLU A 224 -8.77 -15.01 -1.59
CA GLU A 224 -9.33 -13.86 -2.32
C GLU A 224 -10.68 -13.38 -1.79
N PRO A 225 -11.66 -14.23 -1.45
CA PRO A 225 -12.96 -13.74 -0.97
C PRO A 225 -12.82 -12.86 0.29
N GLU A 226 -12.00 -13.28 1.25
CA GLU A 226 -11.79 -12.55 2.48
C GLU A 226 -10.84 -11.35 2.26
N MET A 227 -9.77 -11.52 1.49
CA MET A 227 -8.86 -10.41 1.13
C MET A 227 -9.63 -9.30 0.42
N ARG A 228 -10.53 -9.61 -0.52
CA ARG A 228 -11.37 -8.62 -1.20
C ARG A 228 -12.25 -7.85 -0.21
N ARG A 229 -12.91 -8.55 0.71
CA ARG A 229 -13.73 -7.92 1.77
C ARG A 229 -12.88 -6.96 2.61
N LEU A 230 -11.70 -7.42 3.03
CA LEU A 230 -10.77 -6.62 3.84
C LEU A 230 -10.13 -5.48 3.07
N ALA A 231 -9.81 -5.65 1.78
CA ALA A 231 -9.35 -4.58 0.92
C ALA A 231 -10.35 -3.41 0.86
N TYR A 232 -11.62 -3.73 0.68
CA TYR A 232 -12.68 -2.73 0.64
C TYR A 232 -12.88 -2.04 1.99
N LEU A 233 -12.87 -2.82 3.08
CA LEU A 233 -12.96 -2.28 4.44
C LEU A 233 -11.76 -1.38 4.76
N LEU A 234 -10.53 -1.79 4.38
CA LEU A 234 -9.33 -0.98 4.55
C LEU A 234 -9.46 0.36 3.82
N MET A 235 -9.96 0.35 2.59
CA MET A 235 -10.16 1.56 1.80
C MET A 235 -11.22 2.47 2.41
N ASP A 236 -12.36 1.94 2.87
CA ASP A 236 -13.39 2.73 3.57
C ASP A 236 -12.82 3.37 4.85
N ASN A 237 -12.02 2.62 5.62
CA ASN A 237 -11.36 3.11 6.83
C ASN A 237 -10.29 4.17 6.51
N PHE A 238 -9.45 3.92 5.49
CA PHE A 238 -8.42 4.84 5.05
C PHE A 238 -8.99 6.20 4.66
N LEU A 239 -10.06 6.21 3.87
CA LEU A 239 -10.75 7.42 3.45
C LEU A 239 -11.47 8.13 4.61
N GLY A 240 -11.70 7.42 5.70
CA GLY A 240 -12.22 7.98 6.96
C GLY A 240 -11.17 8.70 7.81
N LEU A 241 -9.86 8.43 7.63
CA LEU A 241 -8.78 8.99 8.48
C LEU A 241 -8.71 10.52 8.47
N GLY A 242 -9.09 11.17 7.39
CA GLY A 242 -9.10 12.64 7.26
C GLY A 242 -10.34 13.33 7.84
N LYS A 243 -11.38 12.59 8.20
CA LYS A 243 -12.71 13.14 8.56
C LYS A 243 -12.92 13.34 10.07
N GLY A 244 -11.96 12.96 10.89
CA GLY A 244 -12.05 12.96 12.37
C GLY A 244 -11.39 14.18 13.05
N ARG A 245 -11.26 15.31 12.36
CA ARG A 245 -10.77 16.58 12.96
C ARG A 245 -11.81 17.67 12.87
#